data_adbd4fd06852fe3c26b3e2f3109883a3
#
_entry.id   adbd4fd06852fe3c26b3e2f3109883a3
#
_cell.length_a   1.000
_cell.length_b   1.000
_cell.length_c   1.000
_cell.angle_alpha   90.00
_cell.angle_beta   90.00
_cell.angle_gamma   90.00
#
_symmetry.space_group_name_H-M   'P 1'
#
loop_
_entity.id
_entity.type
_entity.pdbx_description
1 polymer ?
#
loop_
_entity_poly.entity_id
_entity_poly.type
_entity_poly.pdbx_seq_one_letter_code
_entity_poly.pdbx_strand_id
1 'polypeptide(L)'
;MTSHYPVHVRFSDVDVYGHVNNVKYFEYLQEARISMLSELVPVRRFSVVVAQTDVDYLQPLLFRAEPYDCRSTITRVGTRSMTVESELRDTSTDRVLARARVVVVFFDLATNRSAEPDPELREALLARAVTA
;
A
#
# COMPACT_ATOMS: atom_id res chain seq x y z
N MET A 1 1.26 7.09 -12.00
CA MET A 1 2.58 7.31 -11.38
C MET A 1 2.78 6.31 -10.26
N THR A 2 3.90 5.63 -10.26
CA THR A 2 4.21 4.58 -9.30
C THR A 2 5.03 5.12 -8.15
N SER A 3 4.63 4.80 -6.92
CA SER A 3 5.41 5.13 -5.72
C SER A 3 6.24 3.92 -5.32
N HIS A 4 7.42 4.18 -4.77
CA HIS A 4 8.35 3.16 -4.30
C HIS A 4 8.56 3.31 -2.80
N TYR A 5 8.49 2.21 -2.09
CA TYR A 5 8.72 2.19 -0.66
C TYR A 5 9.70 1.06 -0.31
N PRO A 6 10.83 1.38 0.33
CA PRO A 6 11.78 0.34 0.71
C PRO A 6 11.25 -0.45 1.91
N VAL A 7 11.15 -1.75 1.75
CA VAL A 7 10.69 -2.66 2.80
C VAL A 7 11.90 -3.35 3.43
N HIS A 8 12.17 -3.00 4.68
CA HIS A 8 13.22 -3.64 5.46
C HIS A 8 12.61 -4.75 6.31
N VAL A 9 13.02 -5.98 6.07
CA VAL A 9 12.55 -7.13 6.84
C VAL A 9 13.27 -7.14 8.19
N ARG A 10 12.48 -7.17 9.27
CA ARG A 10 13.01 -7.25 10.64
C ARG A 10 13.09 -8.71 11.07
N PHE A 11 13.99 -9.01 12.00
CA PHE A 11 14.10 -10.35 12.55
C PHE A 11 12.75 -10.84 13.13
N SER A 12 12.00 -9.93 13.73
CA SER A 12 10.67 -10.25 14.28
C SER A 12 9.60 -10.53 13.21
N ASP A 13 9.89 -10.27 11.95
CA ASP A 13 8.93 -10.48 10.85
C ASP A 13 8.96 -11.90 10.29
N VAL A 14 10.02 -12.68 10.59
CA VAL A 14 10.22 -14.00 9.98
C VAL A 14 9.79 -15.12 10.92
N ASP A 15 9.40 -16.23 10.29
CA ASP A 15 9.07 -17.47 11.00
C ASP A 15 10.31 -18.37 11.16
N VAL A 16 10.08 -19.59 11.67
CA VAL A 16 11.18 -20.55 11.91
C VAL A 16 11.88 -21.01 10.62
N TYR A 17 11.26 -20.79 9.46
CA TYR A 17 11.86 -21.13 8.17
C TYR A 17 12.68 -19.97 7.57
N GLY A 18 12.75 -18.83 8.24
CA GLY A 18 13.40 -17.63 7.72
C GLY A 18 12.56 -16.88 6.69
N HIS A 19 11.30 -17.25 6.53
CA HIS A 19 10.35 -16.58 5.64
C HIS A 19 9.58 -15.51 6.38
N VAL A 20 9.33 -14.39 5.74
CA VAL A 20 8.46 -13.36 6.31
C VAL A 20 7.07 -13.96 6.54
N ASN A 21 6.56 -13.80 7.76
CA ASN A 21 5.23 -14.26 8.11
C ASN A 21 4.21 -13.57 7.20
N ASN A 22 3.26 -14.33 6.66
CA ASN A 22 2.26 -13.82 5.72
C ASN A 22 1.48 -12.62 6.27
N VAL A 23 1.28 -12.53 7.56
CA VAL A 23 0.58 -11.41 8.21
C VAL A 23 1.37 -10.10 8.09
N LYS A 24 2.69 -10.16 8.06
CA LYS A 24 3.56 -9.00 7.99
C LYS A 24 3.45 -8.25 6.66
N TYR A 25 3.05 -8.93 5.60
CA TYR A 25 2.83 -8.31 4.30
C TYR A 25 1.82 -7.16 4.39
N PHE A 26 0.81 -7.30 5.23
CA PHE A 26 -0.20 -6.25 5.44
C PHE A 26 0.42 -4.99 6.06
N GLU A 27 1.37 -5.15 6.96
CA GLU A 27 2.10 -4.02 7.55
C GLU A 27 2.93 -3.30 6.50
N TYR A 28 3.65 -4.05 5.65
CA TYR A 28 4.46 -3.47 4.58
C TYR A 28 3.59 -2.70 3.59
N LEU A 29 2.47 -3.27 3.21
CA LEU A 29 1.53 -2.64 2.29
C LEU A 29 0.93 -1.36 2.90
N GLN A 30 0.62 -1.38 4.19
CA GLN A 30 0.11 -0.23 4.91
C GLN A 30 1.13 0.91 4.93
N GLU A 31 2.36 0.61 5.28
CA GLU A 31 3.43 1.63 5.32
C GLU A 31 3.66 2.24 3.94
N ALA A 32 3.67 1.41 2.91
CA ALA A 32 3.83 1.88 1.53
C ALA A 32 2.67 2.80 1.11
N ARG A 33 1.45 2.44 1.47
CA ARG A 33 0.26 3.22 1.15
C ARG A 33 0.25 4.56 1.88
N ILE A 34 0.57 4.57 3.17
CA ILE A 34 0.65 5.80 3.96
C ILE A 34 1.75 6.70 3.42
N SER A 35 2.90 6.15 3.08
CA SER A 35 4.00 6.90 2.48
C SER A 35 3.55 7.56 1.17
N MET A 36 2.86 6.82 0.32
CA MET A 36 2.35 7.35 -0.95
C MET A 36 1.35 8.49 -0.72
N LEU A 37 0.40 8.32 0.19
CA LEU A 37 -0.61 9.34 0.47
C LEU A 37 0.02 10.58 1.10
N SER A 38 1.02 10.42 1.94
CA SER A 38 1.70 11.55 2.58
C SER A 38 2.51 12.40 1.61
N GLU A 39 2.84 11.86 0.43
CA GLU A 39 3.45 12.65 -0.64
C GLU A 39 2.45 13.64 -1.27
N LEU A 40 1.16 13.36 -1.16
CA LEU A 40 0.11 14.15 -1.78
C LEU A 40 -0.40 15.25 -0.85
N VAL A 41 -0.70 14.89 0.39
CA VAL A 41 -1.21 15.81 1.41
C VAL A 41 -0.68 15.36 2.77
N PRO A 42 -0.62 16.26 3.78
CA PRO A 42 -0.26 15.85 5.14
C PRO A 42 -1.16 14.73 5.64
N VAL A 43 -0.58 13.75 6.33
CA VAL A 43 -1.29 12.57 6.84
C VAL A 43 -2.55 12.93 7.63
N ARG A 44 -2.49 14.02 8.42
CA ARG A 44 -3.64 14.48 9.22
C ARG A 44 -4.84 14.94 8.39
N ARG A 45 -4.68 15.11 7.07
CA ARG A 45 -5.73 15.60 6.18
C ARG A 45 -6.54 14.49 5.54
N PHE A 46 -6.20 13.25 5.79
CA PHE A 46 -7.00 12.15 5.29
C PHE A 46 -7.28 11.13 6.39
N SER A 47 -8.45 10.53 6.31
CA SER A 47 -8.82 9.39 7.14
C SER A 47 -9.34 8.31 6.21
N VAL A 48 -8.75 7.13 6.31
CA VAL A 48 -9.12 6.00 5.47
C VAL A 48 -9.24 4.75 6.30
N VAL A 49 -10.14 3.86 5.90
CA VAL A 49 -10.25 2.51 6.45
C VAL A 49 -10.11 1.52 5.31
N VAL A 50 -9.52 0.38 5.61
CA VAL A 50 -9.38 -0.68 4.61
C VAL A 50 -10.71 -1.42 4.50
N ALA A 51 -11.24 -1.51 3.28
CA ALA A 51 -12.45 -2.24 2.99
C ALA A 51 -12.15 -3.66 2.51
N GLN A 52 -11.08 -3.84 1.74
CA GLN A 52 -10.71 -5.13 1.18
C GLN A 52 -9.22 -5.17 0.89
N THR A 53 -8.60 -6.32 1.14
CA THR A 53 -7.21 -6.57 0.79
C THR A 53 -7.10 -7.95 0.18
N ASP A 54 -6.52 -8.03 -1.02
CA ASP A 54 -6.19 -9.28 -1.68
C ASP A 54 -4.67 -9.35 -1.82
N VAL A 55 -4.08 -10.47 -1.44
CA VAL A 55 -2.64 -10.67 -1.56
C VAL A 55 -2.38 -12.03 -2.22
N ASP A 56 -1.58 -12.01 -3.29
CA ASP A 56 -1.05 -13.22 -3.91
C ASP A 56 0.42 -13.38 -3.50
N TYR A 57 0.73 -14.45 -2.82
CA TYR A 57 2.07 -14.80 -2.37
C TYR A 57 2.73 -15.67 -3.43
N LEU A 58 3.63 -15.09 -4.21
CA LEU A 58 4.25 -15.79 -5.35
C LEU A 58 5.57 -16.45 -4.97
N GLN A 59 6.39 -15.76 -4.19
CA GLN A 59 7.67 -16.23 -3.68
C GLN A 59 7.86 -15.68 -2.27
N PRO A 60 8.51 -16.42 -1.37
CA PRO A 60 8.70 -15.90 -0.01
C PRO A 60 9.68 -14.74 0.03
N LEU A 61 9.40 -13.77 0.91
CA LEU A 61 10.38 -12.77 1.32
C LEU A 61 11.24 -13.36 2.41
N LEU A 62 12.54 -13.10 2.36
CA LEU A 62 13.51 -13.65 3.29
C LEU A 62 14.10 -12.54 4.15
N PHE A 63 14.56 -12.91 5.34
CA PHE A 63 15.35 -12.01 6.17
C PHE A 63 16.68 -11.70 5.49
N ARG A 64 16.93 -10.42 5.26
CA ARG A 64 18.19 -9.96 4.66
C ARG A 64 18.41 -8.48 4.93
N ALA A 65 19.64 -8.01 4.74
CA ALA A 65 19.99 -6.61 4.97
C ALA A 65 19.42 -5.68 3.89
N GLU A 66 19.44 -6.12 2.62
CA GLU A 66 18.97 -5.31 1.49
C GLU A 66 17.44 -5.19 1.53
N PRO A 67 16.88 -3.97 1.36
CA PRO A 67 15.44 -3.80 1.32
C PRO A 67 14.84 -4.42 0.06
N TYR A 68 13.58 -4.82 0.17
CA TYR A 68 12.73 -5.08 -0.98
C TYR A 68 12.08 -3.79 -1.42
N ASP A 69 11.55 -3.76 -2.63
CA ASP A 69 10.85 -2.59 -3.17
C ASP A 69 9.34 -2.86 -3.22
N CYS A 70 8.56 -2.06 -2.54
CA CYS A 70 7.11 -2.09 -2.67
C CYS A 70 6.69 -0.97 -3.62
N ARG A 71 6.24 -1.36 -4.80
CA ARG A 71 5.74 -0.43 -5.82
C ARG A 71 4.23 -0.35 -5.69
N SER A 72 3.72 0.86 -5.53
CA SER A 72 2.29 1.10 -5.36
C SER A 72 1.77 2.09 -6.39
N THR A 73 0.60 1.79 -6.94
CA THR A 73 -0.04 2.59 -7.96
C THR A 73 -1.52 2.71 -7.63
N ILE A 74 -2.05 3.93 -7.70
CA ILE A 74 -3.50 4.15 -7.60
C ILE A 74 -4.09 3.77 -8.93
N THR A 75 -4.94 2.74 -8.96
CA THR A 75 -5.54 2.25 -10.21
C THR A 75 -7.00 2.68 -10.38
N ARG A 76 -7.62 3.15 -9.30
CA ARG A 76 -8.99 3.65 -9.37
C ARG A 76 -9.24 4.66 -8.26
N VAL A 77 -9.96 5.72 -8.58
CA VAL A 77 -10.50 6.68 -7.61
C VAL A 77 -12.02 6.70 -7.79
N GLY A 78 -12.73 6.16 -6.81
CA GLY A 78 -14.18 6.19 -6.79
C GLY A 78 -14.69 7.44 -6.07
N THR A 79 -15.99 7.48 -5.79
CA THR A 79 -16.61 8.61 -5.09
C THR A 79 -16.10 8.72 -3.64
N ARG A 80 -16.04 7.58 -2.94
CA ARG A 80 -15.64 7.52 -1.52
C ARG A 80 -14.57 6.49 -1.27
N SER A 81 -13.93 5.99 -2.32
CA SER A 81 -12.93 4.94 -2.22
C SER A 81 -11.83 5.14 -3.23
N MET A 82 -10.72 4.45 -3.00
CA MET A 82 -9.69 4.30 -4.01
C MET A 82 -9.14 2.89 -3.96
N THR A 83 -8.57 2.44 -5.07
CA THR A 83 -7.89 1.17 -5.18
C THR A 83 -6.41 1.41 -5.38
N VAL A 84 -5.60 0.74 -4.59
CA VAL A 84 -4.14 0.76 -4.71
C VAL A 84 -3.69 -0.65 -5.04
N GLU A 85 -2.93 -0.81 -6.11
CA GLU A 85 -2.28 -2.05 -6.46
C GLU A 85 -0.80 -1.93 -6.16
N SER A 86 -0.25 -2.97 -5.55
CA SER A 86 1.15 -2.99 -5.11
C SER A 86 1.83 -4.27 -5.54
N GLU A 87 3.13 -4.17 -5.76
CA GLU A 87 3.99 -5.31 -6.00
C GLU A 87 5.17 -5.23 -5.05
N LEU A 88 5.44 -6.34 -4.35
CA LEU A 88 6.68 -6.50 -3.59
C LEU A 88 7.69 -7.16 -4.52
N ARG A 89 8.80 -6.46 -4.77
CA ARG A 89 9.82 -6.90 -5.72
C ARG A 89 11.17 -7.06 -5.06
N ASP A 90 11.89 -8.04 -5.56
CA ASP A 90 13.31 -8.20 -5.23
C ASP A 90 14.11 -7.14 -6.00
N THR A 91 14.87 -6.33 -5.28
CA THR A 91 15.64 -5.23 -5.89
C THR A 91 16.80 -5.72 -6.75
N SER A 92 17.33 -6.94 -6.50
CA SER A 92 18.47 -7.47 -7.25
C SER A 92 18.06 -8.18 -8.55
N THR A 93 16.89 -8.82 -8.57
CA THR A 93 16.43 -9.61 -9.72
C THR A 93 15.25 -8.98 -10.43
N ASP A 94 14.62 -7.97 -9.82
CA ASP A 94 13.38 -7.35 -10.26
C ASP A 94 12.20 -8.33 -10.36
N ARG A 95 12.28 -9.46 -9.65
CA ARG A 95 11.19 -10.43 -9.61
C ARG A 95 10.07 -9.95 -8.70
N VAL A 96 8.84 -10.19 -9.14
CA VAL A 96 7.66 -9.94 -8.31
C VAL A 96 7.50 -11.09 -7.33
N LEU A 97 7.53 -10.79 -6.04
CA LEU A 97 7.42 -11.78 -4.98
C LEU A 97 6.01 -11.86 -4.40
N ALA A 98 5.27 -10.76 -4.47
CA ALA A 98 3.86 -10.72 -4.07
C ALA A 98 3.15 -9.61 -4.83
N ARG A 99 1.87 -9.80 -5.05
CA ARG A 99 0.97 -8.77 -5.59
C ARG A 99 -0.16 -8.54 -4.62
N ALA A 100 -0.57 -7.29 -4.50
CA ALA A 100 -1.68 -6.94 -3.62
C ALA A 100 -2.59 -5.92 -4.26
N ARG A 101 -3.85 -5.99 -3.89
CA ARG A 101 -4.86 -5.01 -4.26
C ARG A 101 -5.59 -4.62 -2.99
N VAL A 102 -5.60 -3.34 -2.68
CA VAL A 102 -6.23 -2.81 -1.48
C VAL A 102 -7.26 -1.77 -1.87
N VAL A 103 -8.48 -1.94 -1.38
CA VAL A 103 -9.53 -0.95 -1.51
C VAL A 103 -9.66 -0.25 -0.17
N VAL A 104 -9.50 1.07 -0.17
CA VAL A 104 -9.70 1.89 1.02
C VAL A 104 -10.89 2.81 0.81
N VAL A 105 -11.57 3.11 1.90
CA VAL A 105 -12.74 3.98 1.92
C VAL A 105 -12.36 5.23 2.72
N PHE A 106 -12.66 6.39 2.16
CA PHE A 106 -12.50 7.65 2.88
C PHE A 106 -13.59 7.78 3.92
N PHE A 107 -13.24 8.34 5.06
CA PHE A 107 -14.01 8.24 6.27
C PHE A 107 -14.01 9.56 7.02
N ASP A 108 -15.17 9.96 7.50
CA ASP A 108 -15.32 11.13 8.35
C ASP A 108 -15.38 10.68 9.81
N LEU A 109 -14.35 11.04 10.57
CA LEU A 109 -14.25 10.67 11.99
C LEU A 109 -15.34 11.29 12.84
N ALA A 110 -15.83 12.48 12.46
CA ALA A 110 -16.88 13.17 13.22
C ALA A 110 -18.22 12.46 13.13
N THR A 111 -18.59 11.96 11.94
CA THR A 111 -19.85 11.28 11.71
C THR A 111 -19.75 9.76 11.81
N ASN A 112 -18.53 9.22 11.82
CA ASN A 112 -18.26 7.79 11.82
C ASN A 112 -18.83 7.09 10.58
N ARG A 113 -18.76 7.74 9.42
CA ARG A 113 -19.31 7.23 8.16
C ARG A 113 -18.32 7.46 7.02
N SER A 114 -18.50 6.70 5.94
CA SER A 114 -17.77 6.95 4.71
C SER A 114 -18.13 8.34 4.17
N ALA A 115 -17.16 9.01 3.57
CA ALA A 115 -17.32 10.35 3.05
C ALA A 115 -16.47 10.54 1.81
N GLU A 116 -16.81 11.53 0.99
CA GLU A 116 -15.94 11.90 -0.11
C GLU A 116 -14.67 12.57 0.44
N PRO A 117 -13.51 12.33 -0.17
CA PRO A 117 -12.31 13.07 0.20
C PRO A 117 -12.49 14.56 -0.12
N ASP A 118 -11.75 15.43 0.57
CA ASP A 118 -11.83 16.84 0.22
C ASP A 118 -11.39 17.07 -1.23
N PRO A 119 -11.86 18.17 -1.88
CA PRO A 119 -11.58 18.40 -3.30
C PRO A 119 -10.11 18.45 -3.66
N GLU A 120 -9.26 18.99 -2.80
CA GLU A 120 -7.82 19.06 -3.03
C GLU A 120 -7.20 17.66 -3.04
N LEU A 121 -7.57 16.83 -2.09
CA LEU A 121 -7.09 15.44 -2.03
C LEU A 121 -7.59 14.66 -3.24
N ARG A 122 -8.88 14.79 -3.56
CA ARG A 122 -9.45 14.10 -4.71
C ARG A 122 -8.73 14.44 -6.01
N GLU A 123 -8.46 15.72 -6.22
CA GLU A 123 -7.73 16.17 -7.41
C GLU A 123 -6.32 15.58 -7.46
N ALA A 124 -5.62 15.57 -6.33
CA ALA A 124 -4.29 15.00 -6.23
C ALA A 124 -4.30 13.48 -6.50
N LEU A 125 -5.31 12.78 -6.01
CA LEU A 125 -5.46 11.34 -6.27
C LEU A 125 -5.73 11.07 -7.74
N LEU A 126 -6.61 11.83 -8.37
CA LEU A 126 -6.94 11.68 -9.79
C LEU A 126 -5.73 11.97 -10.68
N ALA A 127 -4.94 12.98 -10.32
CA ALA A 127 -3.74 13.32 -11.07
C ALA A 127 -2.69 12.20 -11.00
N ARG A 128 -2.70 11.42 -9.94
CA ARG A 128 -1.74 10.35 -9.70
C ARG A 128 -2.23 8.99 -10.21
N ALA A 129 -3.53 8.83 -10.40
CA ALA A 129 -4.11 7.56 -10.79
C ALA A 129 -3.67 7.16 -12.20
N VAL A 130 -3.40 5.87 -12.36
CA VAL A 130 -3.09 5.28 -13.67
C VAL A 130 -4.28 4.47 -14.12
N THR A 131 -4.83 4.82 -15.27
CA THR A 131 -5.88 4.01 -15.89
C THR A 131 -5.26 2.77 -16.50
N ALA A 132 -5.83 1.63 -16.13
CA ALA A 132 -5.40 0.34 -16.68
C ALA A 132 -5.76 0.26 -18.18
#